data_148883c8b2134807e6d51e8e7bb4d8f5
#
_entry.id   148883c8b2134807e6d51e8e7bb4d8f5
#
_cell.length_a   1.000
_cell.length_b   1.000
_cell.length_c   1.000
_cell.angle_alpha   90.00
_cell.angle_beta   90.00
_cell.angle_gamma   90.00
#
_symmetry.space_group_name_H-M   'P 1'
#
loop_
_entity.id
_entity.type
_entity.pdbx_description
1 polymer ?
#
loop_
_entity_poly.entity_id
_entity_poly.type
_entity_poly.pdbx_seq_one_letter_code
_entity_poly.pdbx_strand_id
1 'polypeptide(L)'
;MVSTQRKQSEFNIFLLIFAFVCLILFWTSRNSYTHDIFTNIDNAWYFTCGKSWMLGLQPYLDFADSKGPLLWLIYGIGYLISPQSYIGVFWLECLFSATTLFFMYKTAKCLSGKTCLSLAATLASSLFLYNALHFETKAEDFSMPFIAASLFVTVREFYGNRQRPATAAFTVGLSIAACLLIKYSHAVMCAGFAVALLVHNFSQTTGNRWKTPTALICGFLLMAAPFAVYFIATGLWDNFIQEYFINTMRTVSLPPKETLSTYFLQELPLAFSFRKLTYTLVILGLLVGSFLMSVRMPRHRWMLPALVLWFVLLSLRHNITGHYILIAAPFGIFLFLSVLQWIRLPQFRTGHIAFTAVTAAGIIVGLGQKPWKHPNFFTKNDSDRTAYYTAEAYMSQVRHPRLMTTVNLPMFDVISEAVPASRYWILQTGATGDMHQLRNDDIHRQTADFIICADLPESCRPTPLMENSGYRLVYKDTIREVFRIPIPFYLYARNGLQLHEPKLPEISNSDIFFKRITRDKLLETKQEK
;
A
#
# COMPACT_ATOMS: atom_id res chain seq x y z
N MET A 1 -9.41 -5.49 -39.25
CA MET A 1 -7.94 -5.42 -39.21
C MET A 1 -7.41 -4.26 -38.36
N VAL A 2 -7.75 -2.98 -38.59
CA VAL A 2 -7.21 -1.83 -37.82
C VAL A 2 -7.49 -1.92 -36.32
N SER A 3 -8.65 -2.40 -35.89
CA SER A 3 -8.99 -2.53 -34.47
C SER A 3 -8.18 -3.63 -33.76
N THR A 4 -7.87 -4.70 -34.44
CA THR A 4 -7.10 -5.86 -33.91
C THR A 4 -5.62 -5.47 -33.76
N GLN A 5 -5.04 -4.81 -34.77
CA GLN A 5 -3.64 -4.30 -34.69
C GLN A 5 -3.48 -3.27 -33.56
N ARG A 6 -4.47 -2.41 -33.34
CA ARG A 6 -4.43 -1.44 -32.24
C ARG A 6 -4.47 -2.12 -30.86
N LYS A 7 -5.33 -3.14 -30.69
CA LYS A 7 -5.40 -3.91 -29.45
C LYS A 7 -4.09 -4.65 -29.17
N GLN A 8 -3.50 -5.26 -30.18
CA GLN A 8 -2.20 -5.93 -30.06
C GLN A 8 -1.08 -4.95 -29.68
N SER A 9 -1.06 -3.75 -30.25
CA SER A 9 -0.08 -2.71 -29.89
C SER A 9 -0.26 -2.24 -28.43
N GLU A 10 -1.49 -2.07 -27.94
CA GLU A 10 -1.74 -1.68 -26.55
C GLU A 10 -1.33 -2.79 -25.58
N PHE A 11 -1.57 -4.05 -25.92
CA PHE A 11 -1.14 -5.22 -25.13
C PHE A 11 0.39 -5.31 -25.06
N ASN A 12 1.09 -5.14 -26.18
CA ASN A 12 2.55 -5.13 -26.20
C ASN A 12 3.15 -4.01 -25.33
N ILE A 13 2.52 -2.84 -25.32
CA ILE A 13 2.92 -1.74 -24.43
C ILE A 13 2.70 -2.10 -22.96
N PHE A 14 1.57 -2.73 -22.63
CA PHE A 14 1.33 -3.20 -21.27
C PHE A 14 2.39 -4.22 -20.82
N LEU A 15 2.74 -5.18 -21.67
CA LEU A 15 3.79 -6.16 -21.38
C LEU A 15 5.16 -5.50 -21.18
N LEU A 16 5.50 -4.50 -21.99
CA LEU A 16 6.74 -3.74 -21.83
C LEU A 16 6.76 -2.99 -20.48
N ILE A 17 5.66 -2.33 -20.12
CA ILE A 17 5.51 -1.66 -18.83
C ILE A 17 5.58 -2.67 -17.69
N PHE A 18 4.93 -3.81 -17.81
CA PHE A 18 4.95 -4.87 -16.80
C PHE A 18 6.37 -5.41 -16.57
N ALA A 19 7.10 -5.70 -17.65
CA ALA A 19 8.51 -6.14 -17.56
C ALA A 19 9.41 -5.09 -16.90
N PHE A 20 9.20 -3.81 -17.24
CA PHE A 20 9.91 -2.69 -16.61
C PHE A 20 9.60 -2.60 -15.10
N VAL A 21 8.33 -2.70 -14.73
CA VAL A 21 7.90 -2.68 -13.32
C VAL A 21 8.49 -3.86 -12.55
N CYS A 22 8.42 -5.07 -13.10
CA CYS A 22 9.01 -6.25 -12.48
C CYS A 22 10.51 -6.05 -12.22
N LEU A 23 11.25 -5.49 -13.18
CA LEU A 23 12.67 -5.21 -13.03
C LEU A 23 12.95 -4.21 -11.90
N ILE A 24 12.20 -3.11 -11.84
CA ILE A 24 12.38 -2.07 -10.80
C ILE A 24 11.98 -2.61 -9.43
N LEU A 25 10.79 -3.21 -9.32
CA LEU A 25 10.28 -3.73 -8.05
C LEU A 25 11.09 -4.93 -7.53
N PHE A 26 11.70 -5.72 -8.41
CA PHE A 26 12.63 -6.77 -8.00
C PHE A 26 13.74 -6.23 -7.08
N TRP A 27 14.26 -5.03 -7.36
CA TRP A 27 15.32 -4.40 -6.58
C TRP A 27 14.81 -3.45 -5.48
N THR A 28 13.61 -2.91 -5.60
CA THR A 28 13.15 -1.84 -4.71
C THR A 28 12.02 -2.25 -3.77
N SER A 29 11.22 -3.27 -4.12
CA SER A 29 10.13 -3.73 -3.27
C SER A 29 10.63 -4.62 -2.15
N ARG A 30 10.16 -4.36 -0.94
CA ARG A 30 10.43 -5.18 0.23
C ARG A 30 9.76 -6.55 0.19
N ASN A 31 8.79 -6.75 -0.70
CA ASN A 31 8.15 -8.04 -0.94
C ASN A 31 8.93 -8.94 -1.90
N SER A 32 9.97 -8.40 -2.56
CA SER A 32 10.72 -9.09 -3.59
C SER A 32 11.63 -10.18 -3.03
N TYR A 33 12.21 -10.95 -3.94
CA TYR A 33 13.21 -11.98 -3.63
C TYR A 33 14.47 -11.42 -2.95
N THR A 34 14.77 -10.14 -3.18
CA THR A 34 15.99 -9.49 -2.69
C THR A 34 15.91 -9.03 -1.25
N HIS A 35 14.75 -9.10 -0.62
CA HIS A 35 14.52 -8.63 0.75
C HIS A 35 14.10 -9.77 1.67
N ASP A 36 14.42 -9.63 2.96
CA ASP A 36 13.94 -10.55 3.99
C ASP A 36 12.46 -10.27 4.34
N ILE A 37 11.80 -11.25 4.98
CA ILE A 37 10.40 -11.14 5.40
C ILE A 37 10.18 -10.17 6.56
N PHE A 38 11.22 -9.76 7.27
CA PHE A 38 11.13 -8.95 8.49
C PHE A 38 11.21 -7.43 8.25
N THR A 39 10.98 -6.95 7.05
CA THR A 39 11.37 -5.58 6.66
C THR A 39 10.24 -4.54 6.69
N ASN A 40 8.97 -4.94 6.79
CA ASN A 40 7.84 -4.02 6.66
C ASN A 40 6.69 -4.38 7.60
N ILE A 41 6.46 -3.52 8.59
CA ILE A 41 5.41 -3.69 9.61
C ILE A 41 4.00 -3.67 8.99
N ASP A 42 3.70 -2.66 8.15
CA ASP A 42 2.39 -2.52 7.51
C ASP A 42 2.07 -3.73 6.62
N ASN A 43 3.07 -4.18 5.87
CA ASN A 43 2.94 -5.32 4.96
C ASN A 43 2.65 -6.63 5.71
N ALA A 44 3.40 -6.89 6.79
CA ALA A 44 3.18 -8.05 7.65
C ALA A 44 1.77 -8.02 8.27
N TRP A 45 1.31 -6.85 8.71
CA TRP A 45 -0.03 -6.70 9.25
C TRP A 45 -1.11 -7.05 8.23
N TYR A 46 -1.04 -6.48 7.03
CA TYR A 46 -2.03 -6.77 5.98
C TYR A 46 -1.96 -8.23 5.52
N PHE A 47 -0.75 -8.81 5.48
CA PHE A 47 -0.56 -10.20 5.15
C PHE A 47 -1.20 -11.11 6.20
N THR A 48 -1.03 -10.80 7.48
CA THR A 48 -1.65 -11.54 8.58
C THR A 48 -3.17 -11.46 8.54
N CYS A 49 -3.75 -10.27 8.30
CA CYS A 49 -5.19 -10.13 8.13
C CYS A 49 -5.70 -10.93 6.92
N GLY A 50 -5.02 -10.84 5.78
CA GLY A 50 -5.38 -11.57 4.56
C GLY A 50 -5.26 -13.09 4.73
N LYS A 51 -4.15 -13.56 5.29
CA LYS A 51 -3.91 -14.96 5.65
C LYS A 51 -5.01 -15.50 6.58
N SER A 52 -5.31 -14.75 7.63
CA SER A 52 -6.31 -15.15 8.63
C SER A 52 -7.69 -15.32 8.00
N TRP A 53 -8.08 -14.43 7.10
CA TRP A 53 -9.33 -14.58 6.35
C TRP A 53 -9.34 -15.85 5.49
N MET A 54 -8.24 -16.15 4.79
CA MET A 54 -8.12 -17.39 3.98
C MET A 54 -8.12 -18.66 4.84
N LEU A 55 -7.67 -18.57 6.09
CA LEU A 55 -7.71 -19.65 7.09
C LEU A 55 -9.06 -19.75 7.83
N GLY A 56 -10.05 -18.95 7.48
CA GLY A 56 -11.42 -19.05 8.00
C GLY A 56 -11.74 -18.14 9.19
N LEU A 57 -10.81 -17.30 9.65
CA LEU A 57 -11.12 -16.28 10.65
C LEU A 57 -12.00 -15.19 10.03
N GLN A 58 -12.89 -14.63 10.84
CA GLN A 58 -13.88 -13.67 10.41
C GLN A 58 -13.36 -12.22 10.53
N PRO A 59 -13.27 -11.48 9.40
CA PRO A 59 -12.88 -10.08 9.40
C PRO A 59 -13.76 -9.23 10.34
N TYR A 60 -13.14 -8.33 11.08
CA TYR A 60 -13.76 -7.40 12.03
C TYR A 60 -14.41 -8.07 13.26
N LEU A 61 -14.43 -9.39 13.33
CA LEU A 61 -14.83 -10.14 14.54
C LEU A 61 -13.63 -10.75 15.24
N ASP A 62 -12.84 -11.56 14.51
CA ASP A 62 -11.67 -12.26 15.05
C ASP A 62 -10.41 -11.40 14.99
N PHE A 63 -10.35 -10.47 14.06
CA PHE A 63 -9.27 -9.49 13.90
C PHE A 63 -9.83 -8.20 13.29
N ALA A 64 -9.25 -7.05 13.67
CA ALA A 64 -9.64 -5.73 13.15
C ALA A 64 -8.44 -4.84 12.86
N ASP A 65 -8.62 -3.96 11.89
CA ASP A 65 -7.69 -2.90 11.49
C ASP A 65 -8.47 -1.76 10.82
N SER A 66 -7.85 -0.60 10.72
CA SER A 66 -8.36 0.60 10.03
C SER A 66 -8.36 0.51 8.50
N LYS A 67 -7.97 -0.63 7.94
CA LYS A 67 -7.98 -0.86 6.49
C LYS A 67 -9.19 -1.68 6.06
N GLY A 68 -9.51 -1.55 4.77
CA GLY A 68 -10.69 -2.17 4.21
C GLY A 68 -10.49 -3.62 3.74
N PRO A 69 -11.60 -4.35 3.57
CA PRO A 69 -11.56 -5.78 3.30
C PRO A 69 -10.98 -6.14 1.92
N LEU A 70 -11.03 -5.24 0.94
CA LEU A 70 -10.41 -5.50 -0.38
C LEU A 70 -8.87 -5.56 -0.26
N LEU A 71 -8.26 -4.77 0.62
CA LEU A 71 -6.83 -4.87 0.87
C LEU A 71 -6.47 -6.24 1.44
N TRP A 72 -7.22 -6.72 2.43
CA TRP A 72 -7.00 -8.04 3.01
C TRP A 72 -7.24 -9.16 2.02
N LEU A 73 -8.25 -9.04 1.14
CA LEU A 73 -8.47 -10.00 0.07
C LEU A 73 -7.27 -10.08 -0.90
N ILE A 74 -6.68 -8.93 -1.27
CA ILE A 74 -5.49 -8.87 -2.12
C ILE A 74 -4.32 -9.60 -1.42
N TYR A 75 -4.07 -9.31 -0.15
CA TYR A 75 -3.02 -9.99 0.62
C TYR A 75 -3.34 -11.47 0.87
N GLY A 76 -4.60 -11.83 1.03
CA GLY A 76 -5.05 -13.21 1.12
C GLY A 76 -4.79 -14.00 -0.15
N ILE A 77 -5.02 -13.40 -1.33
CA ILE A 77 -4.62 -14.00 -2.61
C ILE A 77 -3.09 -14.16 -2.67
N GLY A 78 -2.34 -13.17 -2.19
CA GLY A 78 -0.88 -13.26 -2.07
C GLY A 78 -0.44 -14.44 -1.18
N TYR A 79 -1.12 -14.63 -0.04
CA TYR A 79 -0.91 -15.78 0.84
C TYR A 79 -1.19 -17.12 0.14
N LEU A 80 -2.28 -17.24 -0.60
CA LEU A 80 -2.61 -18.48 -1.34
C LEU A 80 -1.55 -18.81 -2.41
N ILE A 81 -0.87 -17.81 -2.97
CA ILE A 81 0.23 -18.01 -3.92
C ILE A 81 1.52 -18.41 -3.19
N SER A 82 1.81 -17.80 -2.04
CA SER A 82 3.03 -18.04 -1.26
C SER A 82 2.77 -17.89 0.24
N PRO A 83 2.42 -18.99 0.94
CA PRO A 83 1.95 -18.92 2.33
C PRO A 83 2.98 -18.41 3.34
N GLN A 84 4.26 -18.70 3.14
CA GLN A 84 5.34 -18.41 4.09
C GLN A 84 6.31 -17.33 3.58
N SER A 85 5.87 -16.52 2.60
CA SER A 85 6.63 -15.37 2.12
C SER A 85 5.74 -14.35 1.41
N TYR A 86 6.27 -13.14 1.21
CA TYR A 86 5.55 -12.06 0.49
C TYR A 86 5.62 -12.17 -1.04
N ILE A 87 6.16 -13.25 -1.61
CA ILE A 87 6.33 -13.36 -3.08
C ILE A 87 5.00 -13.30 -3.83
N GLY A 88 3.93 -13.88 -3.27
CA GLY A 88 2.60 -13.74 -3.85
C GLY A 88 2.13 -12.28 -3.88
N VAL A 89 2.38 -11.54 -2.81
CA VAL A 89 2.07 -10.09 -2.73
C VAL A 89 2.95 -9.31 -3.71
N PHE A 90 4.23 -9.65 -3.86
CA PHE A 90 5.13 -9.03 -4.84
C PHE A 90 4.59 -9.10 -6.27
N TRP A 91 4.08 -10.25 -6.71
CA TRP A 91 3.51 -10.39 -8.06
C TRP A 91 2.23 -9.56 -8.24
N LEU A 92 1.40 -9.48 -7.20
CA LEU A 92 0.23 -8.59 -7.20
C LEU A 92 0.65 -7.12 -7.24
N GLU A 93 1.66 -6.72 -6.47
CA GLU A 93 2.24 -5.37 -6.50
C GLU A 93 2.76 -5.03 -7.90
N CYS A 94 3.46 -5.94 -8.57
CA CYS A 94 3.90 -5.77 -9.96
C CYS A 94 2.71 -5.53 -10.91
N LEU A 95 1.64 -6.31 -10.78
CA LEU A 95 0.45 -6.19 -11.61
C LEU A 95 -0.28 -4.86 -11.38
N PHE A 96 -0.47 -4.45 -10.13
CA PHE A 96 -1.14 -3.21 -9.76
C PHE A 96 -0.32 -1.99 -10.21
N SER A 97 0.99 -2.00 -9.98
CA SER A 97 1.89 -0.94 -10.42
C SER A 97 1.95 -0.83 -11.95
N ALA A 98 2.04 -1.95 -12.66
CA ALA A 98 2.00 -1.96 -14.12
C ALA A 98 0.67 -1.41 -14.66
N THR A 99 -0.45 -1.76 -14.02
CA THR A 99 -1.77 -1.23 -14.37
C THR A 99 -1.84 0.27 -14.15
N THR A 100 -1.28 0.77 -13.05
CA THR A 100 -1.15 2.20 -12.77
C THR A 100 -0.39 2.92 -13.89
N LEU A 101 0.81 2.43 -14.22
CA LEU A 101 1.64 3.04 -15.27
C LEU A 101 0.99 2.94 -16.65
N PHE A 102 0.26 1.86 -16.91
CA PHE A 102 -0.48 1.73 -18.17
C PHE A 102 -1.58 2.79 -18.30
N PHE A 103 -2.35 3.06 -17.25
CA PHE A 103 -3.33 4.15 -17.29
C PHE A 103 -2.69 5.53 -17.33
N MET A 104 -1.55 5.75 -16.68
CA MET A 104 -0.75 6.98 -16.84
C MET A 104 -0.29 7.14 -18.28
N TYR A 105 0.23 6.09 -18.92
CA TYR A 105 0.56 6.08 -20.36
C TYR A 105 -0.65 6.43 -21.22
N LYS A 106 -1.81 5.83 -20.96
CA LYS A 106 -3.06 6.11 -21.70
C LYS A 106 -3.48 7.57 -21.56
N THR A 107 -3.33 8.13 -20.34
CA THR A 107 -3.56 9.56 -20.07
C THR A 107 -2.63 10.45 -20.88
N ALA A 108 -1.32 10.20 -20.84
CA ALA A 108 -0.32 10.92 -21.60
C ALA A 108 -0.55 10.80 -23.11
N LYS A 109 -0.93 9.61 -23.58
CA LYS A 109 -1.24 9.35 -24.98
C LYS A 109 -2.48 10.12 -25.46
N CYS A 110 -3.49 10.22 -24.60
CA CYS A 110 -4.68 11.02 -24.86
C CYS A 110 -4.33 12.51 -25.05
N LEU A 111 -3.42 13.02 -24.21
CA LEU A 111 -3.03 14.43 -24.22
C LEU A 111 -2.00 14.79 -25.30
N SER A 112 -1.05 13.91 -25.61
CA SER A 112 0.07 14.18 -26.53
C SER A 112 -0.14 13.67 -27.95
N GLY A 113 -0.97 12.64 -28.11
CA GLY A 113 -1.09 11.90 -29.38
C GLY A 113 0.12 11.01 -29.72
N LYS A 114 1.26 11.13 -29.03
CA LYS A 114 2.57 10.54 -29.39
C LYS A 114 2.95 9.40 -28.44
N THR A 115 3.18 8.18 -28.95
CA THR A 115 3.49 6.98 -28.15
C THR A 115 4.79 7.13 -27.38
N CYS A 116 5.91 7.45 -28.05
CA CYS A 116 7.22 7.54 -27.39
C CYS A 116 7.26 8.62 -26.32
N LEU A 117 6.67 9.80 -26.58
CA LEU A 117 6.59 10.88 -25.62
C LEU A 117 5.76 10.48 -24.39
N SER A 118 4.67 9.75 -24.60
CA SER A 118 3.80 9.28 -23.52
C SER A 118 4.49 8.24 -22.64
N LEU A 119 5.23 7.30 -23.25
CA LEU A 119 6.05 6.34 -22.51
C LEU A 119 7.16 7.04 -21.72
N ALA A 120 7.90 7.96 -22.37
CA ALA A 120 8.95 8.72 -21.69
C ALA A 120 8.42 9.51 -20.49
N ALA A 121 7.29 10.22 -20.65
CA ALA A 121 6.66 10.96 -19.56
C ALA A 121 6.18 10.03 -18.42
N THR A 122 5.63 8.86 -18.76
CA THR A 122 5.17 7.87 -17.78
C THR A 122 6.35 7.30 -16.98
N LEU A 123 7.41 6.88 -17.66
CA LEU A 123 8.60 6.35 -17.01
C LEU A 123 9.31 7.40 -16.16
N ALA A 124 9.45 8.63 -16.65
CA ALA A 124 10.01 9.74 -15.88
C ALA A 124 9.18 10.03 -14.61
N SER A 125 7.86 10.09 -14.76
CA SER A 125 6.95 10.30 -13.65
C SER A 125 7.07 9.18 -12.61
N SER A 126 7.08 7.92 -13.05
CA SER A 126 7.19 6.78 -12.15
C SER A 126 8.52 6.77 -11.39
N LEU A 127 9.63 6.91 -12.10
CA LEU A 127 10.96 6.88 -11.49
C LEU A 127 11.17 8.02 -10.50
N PHE A 128 10.73 9.23 -10.85
CA PHE A 128 10.86 10.37 -9.96
C PHE A 128 9.98 10.23 -8.72
N LEU A 129 8.70 9.93 -8.90
CA LEU A 129 7.74 9.90 -7.80
C LEU A 129 7.87 8.65 -6.94
N TYR A 130 8.12 7.48 -7.53
CA TYR A 130 8.39 6.27 -6.77
C TYR A 130 9.65 6.40 -5.92
N ASN A 131 10.75 6.90 -6.49
CA ASN A 131 11.98 7.11 -5.73
C ASN A 131 11.86 8.20 -4.65
N ALA A 132 11.06 9.24 -4.90
CA ALA A 132 10.87 10.32 -3.94
C ALA A 132 9.91 9.97 -2.79
N LEU A 133 8.93 9.10 -3.04
CA LEU A 133 7.79 8.88 -2.17
C LEU A 133 7.59 7.42 -1.72
N HIS A 134 8.14 6.46 -2.45
CA HIS A 134 7.96 5.04 -2.18
C HIS A 134 9.11 4.47 -1.36
N PHE A 135 8.82 4.13 -0.12
CA PHE A 135 9.77 3.48 0.78
C PHE A 135 9.34 2.06 1.18
N GLU A 136 8.05 1.74 1.02
CA GLU A 136 7.46 0.48 1.51
C GLU A 136 6.17 0.19 0.74
N THR A 137 5.84 -1.08 0.50
CA THR A 137 4.55 -1.48 -0.05
C THR A 137 3.43 -1.17 0.94
N LYS A 138 2.43 -0.42 0.49
CA LYS A 138 1.34 0.09 1.33
C LYS A 138 -0.02 -0.01 0.64
N ALA A 139 -1.08 0.32 1.37
CA ALA A 139 -2.44 0.38 0.83
C ALA A 139 -2.56 1.34 -0.39
N GLU A 140 -1.70 2.36 -0.44
CA GLU A 140 -1.61 3.33 -1.53
C GLU A 140 -1.29 2.65 -2.87
N ASP A 141 -0.35 1.71 -2.90
CA ASP A 141 0.05 1.00 -4.12
C ASP A 141 -1.11 0.25 -4.75
N PHE A 142 -1.96 -0.36 -3.94
CA PHE A 142 -3.13 -1.09 -4.40
C PHE A 142 -4.32 -0.20 -4.76
N SER A 143 -4.33 1.07 -4.33
CA SER A 143 -5.35 2.06 -4.72
C SER A 143 -4.99 2.82 -6.00
N MET A 144 -3.70 2.97 -6.29
CA MET A 144 -3.22 3.77 -7.45
C MET A 144 -3.80 3.37 -8.80
N PRO A 145 -3.96 2.07 -9.17
CA PRO A 145 -4.53 1.74 -10.49
C PRO A 145 -5.96 2.24 -10.66
N PHE A 146 -6.76 2.28 -9.59
CA PHE A 146 -8.13 2.81 -9.62
C PHE A 146 -8.14 4.33 -9.78
N ILE A 147 -7.23 5.01 -9.10
CA ILE A 147 -7.04 6.47 -9.23
C ILE A 147 -6.54 6.81 -10.65
N ALA A 148 -5.55 6.08 -11.16
CA ALA A 148 -5.01 6.28 -12.51
C ALA A 148 -6.03 5.97 -13.60
N ALA A 149 -6.87 4.94 -13.42
CA ALA A 149 -7.97 4.61 -14.31
C ALA A 149 -9.01 5.74 -14.33
N SER A 150 -9.40 6.26 -13.15
CA SER A 150 -10.33 7.39 -13.02
C SER A 150 -9.79 8.64 -13.69
N LEU A 151 -8.50 8.94 -13.50
CA LEU A 151 -7.82 10.05 -14.18
C LEU A 151 -7.87 9.87 -15.70
N PHE A 152 -7.51 8.69 -16.19
CA PHE A 152 -7.52 8.39 -17.62
C PHE A 152 -8.90 8.56 -18.25
N VAL A 153 -9.94 7.96 -17.66
CA VAL A 153 -11.27 8.04 -18.25
C VAL A 153 -11.83 9.45 -18.20
N THR A 154 -11.52 10.22 -17.14
CA THR A 154 -11.90 11.62 -17.01
C THR A 154 -11.19 12.48 -18.06
N VAL A 155 -9.86 12.35 -18.17
CA VAL A 155 -9.09 13.08 -19.20
C VAL A 155 -9.57 12.73 -20.62
N ARG A 156 -9.87 11.45 -20.88
CA ARG A 156 -10.41 11.02 -22.18
C ARG A 156 -11.78 11.63 -22.46
N GLU A 157 -12.63 11.78 -21.44
CA GLU A 157 -13.96 12.39 -21.61
C GLU A 157 -13.86 13.87 -21.95
N PHE A 158 -12.96 14.61 -21.33
CA PHE A 158 -12.80 16.05 -21.54
C PHE A 158 -11.98 16.41 -22.80
N TYR A 159 -10.95 15.62 -23.12
CA TYR A 159 -9.97 15.97 -24.16
C TYR A 159 -9.84 14.92 -25.27
N GLY A 160 -10.47 13.77 -25.13
CA GLY A 160 -10.42 12.71 -26.13
C GLY A 160 -11.37 12.93 -27.30
N ASN A 161 -11.02 12.36 -28.46
CA ASN A 161 -11.84 12.45 -29.67
C ASN A 161 -13.12 11.59 -29.60
N ARG A 162 -13.20 10.66 -28.67
CA ARG A 162 -14.35 9.76 -28.50
C ARG A 162 -14.82 9.81 -27.04
N GLN A 163 -15.87 10.54 -26.82
CA GLN A 163 -16.51 10.66 -25.52
C GLN A 163 -17.37 9.42 -25.24
N ARG A 164 -17.27 8.91 -24.01
CA ARG A 164 -18.03 7.77 -23.51
C ARG A 164 -18.41 7.99 -22.04
N PRO A 165 -19.31 8.95 -21.78
CA PRO A 165 -19.56 9.42 -20.40
C PRO A 165 -20.04 8.32 -19.47
N ALA A 166 -20.88 7.39 -19.93
CA ALA A 166 -21.33 6.27 -19.12
C ALA A 166 -20.18 5.32 -18.74
N THR A 167 -19.27 5.00 -19.68
CA THR A 167 -18.12 4.17 -19.38
C THR A 167 -17.15 4.87 -18.41
N ALA A 168 -16.97 6.18 -18.59
CA ALA A 168 -16.13 6.96 -17.68
C ALA A 168 -16.73 6.97 -16.26
N ALA A 169 -18.01 7.27 -16.14
CA ALA A 169 -18.70 7.28 -14.86
C ALA A 169 -18.72 5.90 -14.18
N PHE A 170 -18.99 4.83 -14.94
CA PHE A 170 -18.92 3.46 -14.42
C PHE A 170 -17.54 3.12 -13.86
N THR A 171 -16.46 3.45 -14.59
CA THR A 171 -15.08 3.22 -14.12
C THR A 171 -14.78 4.01 -12.86
N VAL A 172 -15.21 5.28 -12.78
CA VAL A 172 -15.01 6.11 -11.58
C VAL A 172 -15.83 5.57 -10.41
N GLY A 173 -17.07 5.14 -10.62
CA GLY A 173 -17.88 4.51 -9.57
C GLY A 173 -17.23 3.25 -8.99
N LEU A 174 -16.74 2.37 -9.86
CA LEU A 174 -16.00 1.18 -9.47
C LEU A 174 -14.73 1.53 -8.68
N SER A 175 -14.02 2.56 -9.14
CA SER A 175 -12.78 3.03 -8.46
C SER A 175 -13.06 3.64 -7.09
N ILE A 176 -14.16 4.37 -6.92
CA ILE A 176 -14.58 4.89 -5.61
C ILE A 176 -14.81 3.73 -4.64
N ALA A 177 -15.57 2.71 -5.05
CA ALA A 177 -15.85 1.56 -4.20
C ALA A 177 -14.57 0.75 -3.89
N ALA A 178 -13.71 0.51 -4.88
CA ALA A 178 -12.44 -0.18 -4.66
C ALA A 178 -11.53 0.58 -3.67
N CYS A 179 -11.37 1.88 -3.87
CA CYS A 179 -10.61 2.73 -2.94
C CYS A 179 -11.24 2.75 -1.54
N LEU A 180 -12.59 2.82 -1.46
CA LEU A 180 -13.32 2.74 -0.18
C LEU A 180 -13.01 1.43 0.55
N LEU A 181 -12.97 0.32 -0.16
CA LEU A 181 -12.74 -1.02 0.38
C LEU A 181 -11.24 -1.34 0.61
N ILE A 182 -10.31 -0.50 0.15
CA ILE A 182 -8.88 -0.57 0.48
C ILE A 182 -8.58 0.36 1.67
N LYS A 183 -8.91 1.64 1.52
CA LYS A 183 -8.71 2.70 2.51
C LYS A 183 -9.66 3.85 2.22
N TYR A 184 -10.62 4.09 3.11
CA TYR A 184 -11.74 5.00 2.84
C TYR A 184 -11.31 6.42 2.42
N SER A 185 -10.16 6.92 2.92
CA SER A 185 -9.64 8.22 2.53
C SER A 185 -9.29 8.32 1.04
N HIS A 186 -8.94 7.22 0.38
CA HIS A 186 -8.63 7.19 -1.04
C HIS A 186 -9.90 7.32 -1.92
N ALA A 187 -11.05 6.87 -1.43
CA ALA A 187 -12.33 7.05 -2.13
C ALA A 187 -12.68 8.52 -2.32
N VAL A 188 -12.37 9.36 -1.33
CA VAL A 188 -12.62 10.81 -1.40
C VAL A 188 -11.84 11.45 -2.55
N MET A 189 -10.66 10.91 -2.90
CA MET A 189 -9.90 11.37 -4.08
C MET A 189 -10.61 11.07 -5.39
N CYS A 190 -11.14 9.85 -5.51
CA CYS A 190 -11.92 9.47 -6.68
C CYS A 190 -13.24 10.24 -6.79
N ALA A 191 -13.80 10.75 -5.68
CA ALA A 191 -14.99 11.59 -5.68
C ALA A 191 -14.82 12.88 -6.51
N GLY A 192 -13.61 13.46 -6.54
CA GLY A 192 -13.33 14.63 -7.39
C GLY A 192 -13.53 14.34 -8.88
N PHE A 193 -13.17 13.15 -9.35
CA PHE A 193 -13.43 12.74 -10.74
C PHE A 193 -14.93 12.54 -11.01
N ALA A 194 -15.68 11.98 -10.04
CA ALA A 194 -17.13 11.84 -10.16
C ALA A 194 -17.81 13.20 -10.26
N VAL A 195 -17.45 14.15 -9.40
CA VAL A 195 -17.98 15.52 -9.44
C VAL A 195 -17.67 16.17 -10.79
N ALA A 196 -16.42 16.08 -11.31
CA ALA A 196 -16.05 16.63 -12.61
C ALA A 196 -16.90 16.05 -13.74
N LEU A 197 -17.10 14.72 -13.78
CA LEU A 197 -17.93 14.05 -14.80
C LEU A 197 -19.41 14.42 -14.69
N LEU A 198 -19.96 14.51 -13.48
CA LEU A 198 -21.36 14.89 -13.26
C LEU A 198 -21.61 16.34 -13.65
N VAL A 199 -20.75 17.27 -13.24
CA VAL A 199 -20.84 18.68 -13.63
C VAL A 199 -20.78 18.81 -15.16
N HIS A 200 -19.83 18.11 -15.81
CA HIS A 200 -19.73 18.11 -17.27
C HIS A 200 -21.01 17.55 -17.92
N ASN A 201 -21.53 16.42 -17.42
CA ASN A 201 -22.76 15.82 -17.95
C ASN A 201 -23.98 16.75 -17.83
N PHE A 202 -24.15 17.38 -16.66
CA PHE A 202 -25.29 18.28 -16.42
C PHE A 202 -25.17 19.62 -17.16
N SER A 203 -23.96 20.04 -17.53
CA SER A 203 -23.74 21.23 -18.36
C SER A 203 -24.04 21.02 -19.85
N GLN A 204 -24.17 19.77 -20.30
CA GLN A 204 -24.56 19.48 -21.68
C GLN A 204 -26.09 19.66 -21.86
N THR A 205 -26.47 20.34 -22.92
CA THR A 205 -27.89 20.62 -23.22
C THR A 205 -28.60 19.45 -23.89
N THR A 206 -27.83 18.50 -24.45
CA THR A 206 -28.35 17.38 -25.26
C THR A 206 -27.98 16.05 -24.63
N GLY A 207 -28.92 15.09 -24.63
CA GLY A 207 -28.69 13.71 -24.18
C GLY A 207 -29.43 13.33 -22.90
N ASN A 208 -29.38 12.03 -22.57
CA ASN A 208 -29.97 11.51 -21.32
C ASN A 208 -29.07 11.81 -20.12
N ARG A 209 -29.45 12.82 -19.34
CA ARG A 209 -28.69 13.31 -18.16
C ARG A 209 -28.54 12.25 -17.05
N TRP A 210 -29.44 11.27 -16.98
CA TRP A 210 -29.42 10.23 -15.97
C TRP A 210 -28.46 9.07 -16.28
N LYS A 211 -28.03 8.93 -17.55
CA LYS A 211 -27.14 7.84 -17.97
C LYS A 211 -25.80 7.84 -17.21
N THR A 212 -25.24 9.00 -16.97
CA THR A 212 -23.94 9.14 -16.27
C THR A 212 -24.07 8.85 -14.77
N PRO A 213 -25.02 9.43 -14.01
CA PRO A 213 -25.24 9.06 -12.61
C PRO A 213 -25.55 7.59 -12.41
N THR A 214 -26.43 7.01 -13.24
CA THR A 214 -26.77 5.57 -13.16
C THR A 214 -25.53 4.70 -13.38
N ALA A 215 -24.72 5.00 -14.39
CA ALA A 215 -23.49 4.25 -14.66
C ALA A 215 -22.50 4.35 -13.49
N LEU A 216 -22.38 5.51 -12.84
CA LEU A 216 -21.57 5.71 -11.65
C LEU A 216 -22.01 4.79 -10.51
N ILE A 217 -23.31 4.77 -10.24
CA ILE A 217 -23.91 3.92 -9.19
C ILE A 217 -23.72 2.44 -9.53
N CYS A 218 -23.96 2.03 -10.78
CA CYS A 218 -23.73 0.65 -11.21
C CYS A 218 -22.28 0.21 -11.04
N GLY A 219 -21.31 1.08 -11.38
CA GLY A 219 -19.89 0.79 -11.18
C GLY A 219 -19.54 0.65 -9.69
N PHE A 220 -20.07 1.53 -8.85
CA PHE A 220 -19.90 1.46 -7.40
C PHE A 220 -20.47 0.16 -6.82
N LEU A 221 -21.71 -0.16 -7.17
CA LEU A 221 -22.39 -1.35 -6.68
C LEU A 221 -21.72 -2.65 -7.14
N LEU A 222 -21.22 -2.71 -8.37
CA LEU A 222 -20.52 -3.90 -8.86
C LEU A 222 -19.33 -4.28 -7.99
N MET A 223 -18.58 -3.29 -7.47
CA MET A 223 -17.43 -3.53 -6.61
C MET A 223 -17.83 -3.70 -5.14
N ALA A 224 -18.79 -2.93 -4.65
CA ALA A 224 -19.17 -2.94 -3.24
C ALA A 224 -20.10 -4.08 -2.85
N ALA A 225 -21.01 -4.49 -3.74
CA ALA A 225 -22.04 -5.48 -3.44
C ALA A 225 -21.50 -6.86 -3.00
N PRO A 226 -20.44 -7.43 -3.60
CA PRO A 226 -19.90 -8.71 -3.11
C PRO A 226 -19.48 -8.68 -1.65
N PHE A 227 -18.85 -7.59 -1.20
CA PHE A 227 -18.46 -7.42 0.19
C PHE A 227 -19.65 -7.17 1.10
N ALA A 228 -20.62 -6.35 0.68
CA ALA A 228 -21.85 -6.13 1.42
C ALA A 228 -22.63 -7.44 1.61
N VAL A 229 -22.79 -8.22 0.54
CA VAL A 229 -23.43 -9.55 0.61
C VAL A 229 -22.70 -10.48 1.55
N TYR A 230 -21.35 -10.53 1.48
CA TYR A 230 -20.55 -11.35 2.39
C TYR A 230 -20.79 -10.97 3.86
N PHE A 231 -20.67 -9.69 4.21
CA PHE A 231 -20.83 -9.24 5.60
C PHE A 231 -22.27 -9.40 6.12
N ILE A 232 -23.27 -9.20 5.27
CA ILE A 232 -24.68 -9.44 5.63
C ILE A 232 -24.94 -10.94 5.81
N ALA A 233 -24.51 -11.77 4.88
CA ALA A 233 -24.74 -13.21 4.92
C ALA A 233 -24.03 -13.91 6.09
N THR A 234 -22.89 -13.38 6.52
CA THR A 234 -22.14 -13.90 7.68
C THR A 234 -22.56 -13.24 9.01
N GLY A 235 -23.49 -12.29 9.02
CA GLY A 235 -23.90 -11.57 10.22
C GLY A 235 -22.86 -10.57 10.76
N LEU A 236 -21.84 -10.21 9.95
CA LEU A 236 -20.72 -9.35 10.35
C LEU A 236 -20.91 -7.90 9.94
N TRP A 237 -22.07 -7.52 9.43
CA TRP A 237 -22.32 -6.17 8.93
C TRP A 237 -22.05 -5.09 9.98
N ASP A 238 -22.57 -5.28 11.19
CA ASP A 238 -22.40 -4.31 12.29
C ASP A 238 -20.94 -4.23 12.73
N ASN A 239 -20.23 -5.36 12.79
CA ASN A 239 -18.80 -5.40 13.08
C ASN A 239 -18.00 -4.63 12.02
N PHE A 240 -18.29 -4.84 10.74
CA PHE A 240 -17.65 -4.13 9.64
C PHE A 240 -17.86 -2.61 9.74
N ILE A 241 -19.11 -2.15 9.96
CA ILE A 241 -19.41 -0.72 10.10
C ILE A 241 -18.73 -0.13 11.34
N GLN A 242 -18.83 -0.85 12.48
CA GLN A 242 -18.27 -0.37 13.75
C GLN A 242 -16.73 -0.25 13.66
N GLU A 243 -16.05 -1.30 13.21
CA GLU A 243 -14.58 -1.34 13.24
C GLU A 243 -13.97 -0.52 12.10
N TYR A 244 -14.46 -0.68 10.87
CA TYR A 244 -13.84 -0.04 9.71
C TYR A 244 -14.16 1.45 9.63
N PHE A 245 -15.39 1.87 9.91
CA PHE A 245 -15.78 3.28 9.79
C PHE A 245 -15.75 4.00 11.14
N ILE A 246 -16.52 3.53 12.12
CA ILE A 246 -16.73 4.30 13.36
C ILE A 246 -15.46 4.34 14.21
N ASN A 247 -14.84 3.19 14.48
CA ASN A 247 -13.63 3.13 15.30
C ASN A 247 -12.45 3.77 14.59
N THR A 248 -12.31 3.60 13.28
CA THR A 248 -11.26 4.27 12.52
C THR A 248 -11.42 5.79 12.53
N MET A 249 -12.64 6.33 12.42
CA MET A 249 -12.88 7.76 12.56
C MET A 249 -12.53 8.29 13.96
N ARG A 250 -12.82 7.51 15.00
CA ARG A 250 -12.45 7.86 16.39
C ARG A 250 -10.94 7.92 16.60
N THR A 251 -10.21 6.95 16.05
CA THR A 251 -8.74 6.86 16.22
C THR A 251 -7.99 7.90 15.37
N VAL A 252 -8.56 8.32 14.23
CA VAL A 252 -7.98 9.30 13.30
C VAL A 252 -8.47 10.72 13.59
N SER A 253 -9.46 10.89 14.46
CA SER A 253 -9.94 12.22 14.88
C SER A 253 -8.78 12.98 15.52
N LEU A 254 -8.29 14.01 14.82
CA LEU A 254 -7.32 14.95 15.37
C LEU A 254 -7.86 15.51 16.70
N PRO A 255 -7.02 15.72 17.70
CA PRO A 255 -7.45 16.37 18.92
C PRO A 255 -8.15 17.70 18.57
N PRO A 256 -9.28 18.04 19.20
CA PRO A 256 -10.15 19.16 18.82
C PRO A 256 -9.53 20.55 18.94
N LYS A 257 -8.24 20.65 19.26
CA LYS A 257 -7.53 21.91 19.50
C LYS A 257 -6.64 22.41 18.37
N GLU A 258 -6.43 21.63 17.32
CA GLU A 258 -5.64 22.12 16.18
C GLU A 258 -6.57 22.82 15.18
N THR A 259 -6.72 24.11 15.35
CA THR A 259 -7.32 24.98 14.32
C THR A 259 -6.44 24.93 13.06
N LEU A 260 -7.07 25.08 11.89
CA LEU A 260 -6.39 25.13 10.59
C LEU A 260 -5.20 26.13 10.61
N SER A 261 -5.34 27.24 11.36
CA SER A 261 -4.31 28.25 11.56
C SER A 261 -3.11 27.72 12.36
N THR A 262 -3.34 26.95 13.41
CA THR A 262 -2.27 26.34 14.23
C THR A 262 -1.51 25.29 13.42
N TYR A 263 -2.22 24.50 12.62
CA TYR A 263 -1.64 23.55 11.68
C TYR A 263 -0.77 24.25 10.63
N PHE A 264 -1.25 25.33 10.00
CA PHE A 264 -0.46 26.10 9.04
C PHE A 264 0.73 26.82 9.69
N LEU A 265 0.59 27.38 10.87
CA LEU A 265 1.65 28.13 11.55
C LEU A 265 2.72 27.24 12.18
N GLN A 266 2.37 26.05 12.64
CA GLN A 266 3.33 25.11 13.22
C GLN A 266 3.94 24.15 12.20
N GLU A 267 3.15 23.67 11.24
CA GLU A 267 3.59 22.70 10.25
C GLU A 267 4.24 23.35 9.00
N LEU A 268 3.88 24.61 8.68
CA LEU A 268 4.48 25.31 7.55
C LEU A 268 6.01 25.53 7.72
N PRO A 269 6.55 25.94 8.88
CA PRO A 269 8.00 26.01 9.10
C PRO A 269 8.67 24.64 9.08
N LEU A 270 7.97 23.60 9.55
CA LEU A 270 8.43 22.22 9.48
C LEU A 270 8.36 21.64 8.03
N ALA A 271 7.50 22.20 7.18
CA ALA A 271 7.43 21.85 5.76
C ALA A 271 8.72 22.23 5.00
N PHE A 272 9.48 23.20 5.48
CA PHE A 272 10.80 23.57 4.95
C PHE A 272 11.96 22.73 5.51
N SER A 273 11.71 21.77 6.40
CA SER A 273 12.72 20.77 6.74
C SER A 273 13.04 19.93 5.49
N PHE A 274 14.30 19.47 5.35
CA PHE A 274 14.81 18.86 4.10
C PHE A 274 13.94 17.69 3.57
N ARG A 275 13.32 16.92 4.44
CA ARG A 275 12.37 15.85 4.07
C ARG A 275 11.02 16.41 3.58
N LYS A 276 10.49 17.41 4.25
CA LYS A 276 9.21 18.04 3.90
C LYS A 276 9.37 18.94 2.68
N LEU A 277 10.55 19.52 2.44
CA LEU A 277 10.85 20.28 1.23
C LEU A 277 10.67 19.45 -0.04
N THR A 278 11.12 18.19 -0.05
CA THR A 278 10.91 17.29 -1.20
C THR A 278 9.42 17.12 -1.51
N TYR A 279 8.59 16.91 -0.49
CA TYR A 279 7.14 16.77 -0.68
C TYR A 279 6.50 18.07 -1.17
N THR A 280 6.90 19.20 -0.60
CA THR A 280 6.43 20.52 -1.05
C THR A 280 6.78 20.77 -2.50
N LEU A 281 8.02 20.45 -2.92
CA LEU A 281 8.46 20.58 -4.31
C LEU A 281 7.69 19.64 -5.25
N VAL A 282 7.37 18.42 -4.81
CA VAL A 282 6.52 17.49 -5.58
C VAL A 282 5.13 18.09 -5.77
N ILE A 283 4.47 18.53 -4.71
CA ILE A 283 3.14 19.14 -4.77
C ILE A 283 3.14 20.37 -5.69
N LEU A 284 4.11 21.26 -5.51
CA LEU A 284 4.25 22.44 -6.35
C LEU A 284 4.48 22.06 -7.81
N GLY A 285 5.33 21.06 -8.08
CA GLY A 285 5.56 20.54 -9.42
C GLY A 285 4.29 19.98 -10.07
N LEU A 286 3.45 19.27 -9.31
CA LEU A 286 2.16 18.75 -9.79
C LEU A 286 1.19 19.89 -10.13
N LEU A 287 1.09 20.92 -9.30
CA LEU A 287 0.25 22.10 -9.53
C LEU A 287 0.72 22.87 -10.79
N VAL A 288 2.01 23.17 -10.86
CA VAL A 288 2.60 23.86 -12.01
C VAL A 288 2.43 23.03 -13.28
N GLY A 289 2.71 21.73 -13.25
CA GLY A 289 2.54 20.84 -14.40
C GLY A 289 1.10 20.78 -14.89
N SER A 290 0.13 20.69 -13.99
CA SER A 290 -1.29 20.69 -14.34
C SER A 290 -1.73 22.03 -14.95
N PHE A 291 -1.24 23.15 -14.42
CA PHE A 291 -1.49 24.47 -14.96
C PHE A 291 -0.88 24.65 -16.36
N LEU A 292 0.39 24.29 -16.58
CA LEU A 292 1.05 24.35 -17.86
C LEU A 292 0.36 23.49 -18.93
N MET A 293 -0.15 22.33 -18.56
CA MET A 293 -0.97 21.50 -19.45
C MET A 293 -2.29 22.18 -19.79
N SER A 294 -2.94 22.79 -18.80
CA SER A 294 -4.25 23.42 -18.96
C SER A 294 -4.23 24.65 -19.89
N VAL A 295 -3.17 25.45 -19.81
CA VAL A 295 -2.98 26.63 -20.71
C VAL A 295 -2.98 26.23 -22.18
N ARG A 296 -2.47 25.05 -22.51
CA ARG A 296 -2.44 24.50 -23.88
C ARG A 296 -3.76 23.90 -24.35
N MET A 297 -4.71 23.76 -23.43
CA MET A 297 -6.01 23.16 -23.69
C MET A 297 -7.13 24.14 -23.35
N PRO A 298 -7.46 25.09 -24.22
CA PRO A 298 -8.40 26.18 -23.90
C PRO A 298 -9.78 25.68 -23.50
N ARG A 299 -10.20 24.52 -24.04
CA ARG A 299 -11.43 23.85 -23.63
C ARG A 299 -11.20 23.15 -22.28
N HIS A 300 -12.00 23.46 -21.28
CA HIS A 300 -11.92 22.86 -19.92
C HIS A 300 -10.57 23.10 -19.20
N ARG A 301 -9.93 24.25 -19.47
CA ARG A 301 -8.59 24.59 -18.94
C ARG A 301 -8.44 24.52 -17.42
N TRP A 302 -9.52 24.65 -16.66
CA TRP A 302 -9.48 24.61 -15.19
C TRP A 302 -9.66 23.23 -14.58
N MET A 303 -10.04 22.21 -15.37
CA MET A 303 -10.35 20.88 -14.86
C MET A 303 -9.12 20.20 -14.24
N LEU A 304 -7.96 20.21 -14.93
CA LEU A 304 -6.75 19.56 -14.41
C LEU A 304 -6.20 20.24 -13.15
N PRO A 305 -6.04 21.59 -13.10
CA PRO A 305 -5.66 22.27 -11.88
C PRO A 305 -6.63 22.05 -10.71
N ALA A 306 -7.94 22.04 -10.98
CA ALA A 306 -8.96 21.79 -9.95
C ALA A 306 -8.85 20.38 -9.36
N LEU A 307 -8.63 19.35 -10.17
CA LEU A 307 -8.41 17.98 -9.70
C LEU A 307 -7.13 17.86 -8.86
N VAL A 308 -6.03 18.49 -9.30
CA VAL A 308 -4.79 18.47 -8.52
C VAL A 308 -4.95 19.26 -7.22
N LEU A 309 -5.63 20.40 -7.26
CA LEU A 309 -5.93 21.18 -6.05
C LEU A 309 -6.80 20.39 -5.07
N TRP A 310 -7.85 19.72 -5.57
CA TRP A 310 -8.68 18.82 -4.75
C TRP A 310 -7.83 17.77 -4.04
N PHE A 311 -6.94 17.12 -4.79
CA PHE A 311 -6.01 16.14 -4.25
C PHE A 311 -5.09 16.75 -3.18
N VAL A 312 -4.50 17.92 -3.45
CA VAL A 312 -3.60 18.61 -2.51
C VAL A 312 -4.31 18.97 -1.22
N LEU A 313 -5.52 19.52 -1.30
CA LEU A 313 -6.31 19.89 -0.11
C LEU A 313 -6.63 18.67 0.77
N LEU A 314 -6.93 17.52 0.15
CA LEU A 314 -7.17 16.28 0.90
C LEU A 314 -5.88 15.73 1.53
N SER A 315 -4.76 15.85 0.84
CA SER A 315 -3.46 15.38 1.35
C SER A 315 -2.96 16.24 2.52
N LEU A 316 -3.29 17.52 2.55
CA LEU A 316 -2.93 18.45 3.64
C LEU A 316 -3.67 18.17 4.95
N ARG A 317 -4.81 17.50 4.89
CA ARG A 317 -5.59 17.14 6.09
C ARG A 317 -4.92 16.07 6.95
N HIS A 318 -4.07 15.25 6.36
CA HIS A 318 -3.30 14.25 7.07
C HIS A 318 -1.87 14.76 7.25
N ASN A 319 -1.24 14.49 8.39
CA ASN A 319 0.19 14.74 8.57
C ASN A 319 0.92 14.34 7.29
N ILE A 320 1.65 15.28 6.67
CA ILE A 320 2.33 15.07 5.39
C ILE A 320 3.45 14.03 5.60
N THR A 321 3.06 12.77 5.70
CA THR A 321 3.98 11.65 5.64
C THR A 321 4.09 11.22 4.18
N GLY A 322 5.31 10.90 3.73
CA GLY A 322 5.61 10.71 2.31
C GLY A 322 4.71 9.73 1.56
N HIS A 323 4.25 8.69 2.24
CA HIS A 323 3.39 7.68 1.63
C HIS A 323 1.98 8.18 1.29
N TYR A 324 1.43 9.16 2.00
CA TYR A 324 0.11 9.72 1.64
C TYR A 324 0.14 10.52 0.32
N ILE A 325 1.31 11.06 -0.05
CA ILE A 325 1.47 11.79 -1.31
C ILE A 325 1.66 10.82 -2.48
N LEU A 326 2.01 9.57 -2.22
CA LEU A 326 2.22 8.56 -3.27
C LEU A 326 1.01 8.40 -4.19
N ILE A 327 -0.20 8.50 -3.67
CA ILE A 327 -1.43 8.44 -4.47
C ILE A 327 -1.56 9.60 -5.50
N ALA A 328 -0.73 10.66 -5.39
CA ALA A 328 -0.59 11.71 -6.40
C ALA A 328 0.28 11.30 -7.61
N ALA A 329 0.99 10.19 -7.52
CA ALA A 329 1.91 9.76 -8.59
C ALA A 329 1.27 9.77 -9.99
N PRO A 330 0.00 9.35 -10.19
CA PRO A 330 -0.65 9.44 -11.50
C PRO A 330 -0.72 10.86 -12.09
N PHE A 331 -0.77 11.90 -11.26
CA PHE A 331 -0.80 13.30 -11.71
C PHE A 331 0.57 13.81 -12.16
N GLY A 332 1.66 13.13 -11.81
CA GLY A 332 3.02 13.46 -12.23
C GLY A 332 3.17 13.50 -13.75
N ILE A 333 2.30 12.78 -14.47
CA ILE A 333 2.27 12.78 -15.92
C ILE A 333 2.11 14.20 -16.50
N PHE A 334 1.39 15.09 -15.82
CA PHE A 334 1.16 16.46 -16.29
C PHE A 334 2.45 17.28 -16.27
N LEU A 335 3.26 17.14 -15.21
CA LEU A 335 4.55 17.82 -15.10
C LEU A 335 5.51 17.33 -16.18
N PHE A 336 5.75 16.03 -16.25
CA PHE A 336 6.74 15.48 -17.17
C PHE A 336 6.35 15.64 -18.63
N LEU A 337 5.06 15.50 -18.96
CA LEU A 337 4.57 15.73 -20.30
C LEU A 337 4.73 17.21 -20.70
N SER A 338 4.45 18.16 -19.78
CA SER A 338 4.64 19.59 -20.02
C SER A 338 6.10 19.95 -20.26
N VAL A 339 7.00 19.44 -19.42
CA VAL A 339 8.45 19.65 -19.54
C VAL A 339 8.97 19.08 -20.88
N LEU A 340 8.64 17.85 -21.22
CA LEU A 340 9.09 17.20 -22.45
C LEU A 340 8.53 17.87 -23.71
N GLN A 341 7.33 18.45 -23.65
CA GLN A 341 6.76 19.22 -24.74
C GLN A 341 7.38 20.62 -24.89
N TRP A 342 7.79 21.23 -23.76
CA TRP A 342 8.40 22.56 -23.75
C TRP A 342 9.80 22.56 -24.35
N ILE A 343 10.59 21.51 -24.17
CA ILE A 343 11.95 21.35 -24.66
C ILE A 343 12.01 21.31 -26.23
N ARG A 344 10.87 21.31 -26.93
CA ARG A 344 10.76 21.36 -28.43
C ARG A 344 11.76 20.44 -29.15
N LEU A 345 11.91 19.24 -28.68
CA LEU A 345 12.85 18.28 -29.27
C LEU A 345 12.40 17.90 -30.70
N PRO A 346 13.29 17.89 -31.74
CA PRO A 346 12.94 17.56 -33.14
C PRO A 346 12.26 16.19 -33.25
N GLN A 347 11.30 16.05 -34.19
CA GLN A 347 10.19 15.11 -34.08
C GLN A 347 10.50 13.61 -34.23
N PHE A 348 11.67 13.18 -34.67
CA PHE A 348 11.87 11.76 -34.98
C PHE A 348 13.01 11.05 -34.22
N ARG A 349 14.18 11.64 -34.10
CA ARG A 349 15.29 11.07 -33.33
C ARG A 349 15.13 11.24 -31.80
N THR A 350 14.36 12.20 -31.41
CA THR A 350 14.30 12.69 -30.03
C THR A 350 13.35 11.90 -29.14
N GLY A 351 12.33 11.23 -29.67
CA GLY A 351 11.51 10.30 -28.88
C GLY A 351 12.36 9.15 -28.35
N HIS A 352 13.26 8.62 -29.17
CA HIS A 352 14.19 7.56 -28.77
C HIS A 352 15.27 8.08 -27.83
N ILE A 353 15.84 9.26 -28.09
CA ILE A 353 16.85 9.88 -27.20
C ILE A 353 16.22 10.26 -25.86
N ALA A 354 15.04 10.88 -25.84
CA ALA A 354 14.33 11.19 -24.60
C ALA A 354 13.95 9.93 -23.84
N PHE A 355 13.47 8.89 -24.51
CA PHE A 355 13.19 7.58 -23.91
C PHE A 355 14.47 6.96 -23.34
N THR A 356 15.54 6.91 -24.10
CA THR A 356 16.83 6.36 -23.66
C THR A 356 17.43 7.16 -22.51
N ALA A 357 17.42 8.51 -22.61
CA ALA A 357 17.93 9.38 -21.56
C ALA A 357 17.12 9.29 -20.27
N VAL A 358 15.79 9.22 -20.36
CA VAL A 358 14.91 9.05 -19.19
C VAL A 358 15.06 7.65 -18.61
N THR A 359 15.19 6.62 -19.43
CA THR A 359 15.43 5.25 -18.99
C THR A 359 16.81 5.14 -18.35
N ALA A 360 17.85 5.72 -18.95
CA ALA A 360 19.20 5.76 -18.39
C ALA A 360 19.25 6.59 -17.09
N ALA A 361 18.64 7.77 -17.06
CA ALA A 361 18.53 8.57 -15.85
C ALA A 361 17.74 7.84 -14.75
N GLY A 362 16.68 7.11 -15.10
CA GLY A 362 15.90 6.30 -14.20
C GLY A 362 16.70 5.12 -13.66
N ILE A 363 17.47 4.45 -14.49
CA ILE A 363 18.39 3.38 -14.08
C ILE A 363 19.47 3.97 -13.17
N ILE A 364 20.08 5.09 -13.52
CA ILE A 364 21.10 5.77 -12.70
C ILE A 364 20.51 6.24 -11.37
N VAL A 365 19.32 6.83 -11.36
CA VAL A 365 18.63 7.25 -10.14
C VAL A 365 18.18 6.02 -9.34
N GLY A 366 17.65 4.99 -9.98
CA GLY A 366 17.29 3.73 -9.34
C GLY A 366 18.51 3.00 -8.75
N LEU A 367 19.62 2.96 -9.47
CA LEU A 367 20.88 2.41 -8.99
C LEU A 367 21.57 3.33 -7.96
N GLY A 368 21.41 4.65 -8.08
CA GLY A 368 21.97 5.63 -7.14
C GLY A 368 21.19 5.76 -5.83
N GLN A 369 19.93 5.42 -5.81
CA GLN A 369 19.07 5.29 -4.61
C GLN A 369 19.38 3.97 -3.88
N LYS A 370 20.63 3.63 -3.71
CA LYS A 370 21.16 2.62 -2.80
C LYS A 370 20.13 1.56 -2.32
N PRO A 371 19.49 0.78 -3.21
CA PRO A 371 18.88 -0.47 -2.74
C PRO A 371 19.93 -1.34 -2.03
N TRP A 372 21.20 -1.14 -2.39
CA TRP A 372 22.40 -1.69 -1.72
C TRP A 372 22.64 -1.15 -0.31
N LYS A 373 22.00 -0.06 0.11
CA LYS A 373 22.05 0.46 1.49
C LYS A 373 20.88 -0.02 2.36
N HIS A 374 19.94 -0.77 1.81
CA HIS A 374 19.04 -1.51 2.67
C HIS A 374 19.84 -2.62 3.35
N PRO A 375 19.92 -2.60 4.68
CA PRO A 375 20.77 -3.51 5.44
C PRO A 375 20.51 -4.99 5.16
N ASN A 376 19.38 -5.32 4.54
CA ASN A 376 18.88 -6.66 4.45
C ASN A 376 19.34 -7.50 3.25
N PHE A 377 19.99 -6.90 2.24
CA PHE A 377 20.45 -7.68 1.09
C PHE A 377 21.91 -8.15 1.23
N PHE A 378 22.80 -7.33 1.81
CA PHE A 378 24.22 -7.61 1.91
C PHE A 378 24.85 -7.26 3.25
N THR A 379 24.14 -6.63 4.17
CA THR A 379 24.71 -6.27 5.47
C THR A 379 24.27 -7.25 6.53
N LYS A 380 25.24 -7.89 7.07
CA LYS A 380 25.22 -8.81 8.18
C LYS A 380 24.70 -8.14 9.46
N ASN A 381 23.39 -8.19 9.71
CA ASN A 381 22.92 -8.19 11.08
C ASN A 381 22.39 -9.59 11.39
N ASP A 382 23.33 -10.53 11.42
CA ASP A 382 23.05 -11.93 11.72
C ASP A 382 22.33 -12.08 13.07
N SER A 383 22.52 -11.12 13.99
CA SER A 383 21.86 -11.11 15.29
C SER A 383 20.35 -10.89 15.21
N ASP A 384 19.89 -9.87 14.45
CA ASP A 384 18.46 -9.57 14.36
C ASP A 384 17.72 -10.69 13.60
N ARG A 385 18.36 -11.24 12.54
CA ARG A 385 17.83 -12.41 11.83
C ARG A 385 17.69 -13.62 12.74
N THR A 386 18.72 -13.93 13.53
CA THR A 386 18.68 -15.02 14.48
C THR A 386 17.54 -14.82 15.48
N ALA A 387 17.33 -13.60 15.96
CA ALA A 387 16.25 -13.28 16.88
C ALA A 387 14.86 -13.55 16.27
N TYR A 388 14.63 -13.09 15.03
CA TYR A 388 13.37 -13.32 14.33
C TYR A 388 13.13 -14.80 14.03
N TYR A 389 14.11 -15.49 13.44
CA TYR A 389 13.96 -16.90 13.09
C TYR A 389 13.83 -17.81 14.32
N THR A 390 14.47 -17.45 15.45
CA THR A 390 14.27 -18.18 16.70
C THR A 390 12.83 -18.05 17.22
N ALA A 391 12.28 -16.84 17.20
CA ALA A 391 10.89 -16.61 17.59
C ALA A 391 9.92 -17.37 16.67
N GLU A 392 10.13 -17.31 15.36
CA GLU A 392 9.35 -18.06 14.36
C GLU A 392 9.48 -19.58 14.57
N ALA A 393 10.66 -20.08 14.90
CA ALA A 393 10.88 -21.50 15.16
C ALA A 393 10.15 -21.98 16.42
N TYR A 394 10.10 -21.17 17.48
CA TYR A 394 9.26 -21.48 18.65
C TYR A 394 7.79 -21.58 18.27
N MET A 395 7.27 -20.57 17.55
CA MET A 395 5.85 -20.52 17.16
C MET A 395 5.51 -21.63 16.16
N SER A 396 6.43 -21.99 15.28
CA SER A 396 6.25 -23.05 14.28
C SER A 396 6.03 -24.45 14.89
N GLN A 397 6.35 -24.67 16.17
CA GLN A 397 6.05 -25.91 16.86
C GLN A 397 4.53 -26.13 17.08
N VAL A 398 3.75 -25.06 16.99
CA VAL A 398 2.28 -25.11 17.00
C VAL A 398 1.76 -24.83 15.58
N ARG A 399 0.75 -25.56 15.13
CA ARG A 399 0.14 -25.33 13.82
C ARG A 399 -0.83 -24.15 13.88
N HIS A 400 -0.63 -23.14 13.03
CA HIS A 400 -1.40 -21.89 13.02
C HIS A 400 -1.55 -21.29 14.43
N PRO A 401 -0.43 -20.99 15.12
CA PRO A 401 -0.50 -20.55 16.51
C PRO A 401 -1.25 -19.24 16.62
N ARG A 402 -2.00 -19.09 17.69
CA ARG A 402 -2.69 -17.84 18.01
C ARG A 402 -1.70 -16.85 18.62
N LEU A 403 -1.48 -15.74 17.93
CA LEU A 403 -0.51 -14.72 18.32
C LEU A 403 -1.21 -13.43 18.76
N MET A 404 -0.67 -12.84 19.83
CA MET A 404 -0.97 -11.48 20.24
C MET A 404 0.32 -10.70 20.39
N THR A 405 0.30 -9.40 20.05
CA THR A 405 1.43 -8.52 20.28
C THR A 405 1.01 -7.32 21.12
N THR A 406 1.81 -6.94 22.11
CA THR A 406 1.57 -5.74 22.92
C THR A 406 2.15 -4.48 22.28
N VAL A 407 2.92 -4.65 21.23
CA VAL A 407 3.60 -3.60 20.45
C VAL A 407 3.32 -3.77 18.95
N ASN A 408 3.52 -2.72 18.19
CA ASN A 408 3.34 -2.78 16.75
C ASN A 408 4.53 -3.47 16.06
N LEU A 409 4.61 -4.80 16.21
CA LEU A 409 5.64 -5.67 15.64
C LEU A 409 5.01 -6.95 15.02
N PRO A 410 4.23 -6.84 13.94
CA PRO A 410 3.53 -8.00 13.37
C PRO A 410 4.42 -8.93 12.54
N MET A 411 5.73 -8.76 12.53
CA MET A 411 6.64 -9.45 11.61
C MET A 411 6.99 -10.89 12.01
N PHE A 412 6.52 -11.37 13.14
CA PHE A 412 6.86 -12.68 13.70
C PHE A 412 5.83 -13.77 13.37
N ASP A 413 5.08 -13.64 12.29
CA ASP A 413 3.93 -14.51 12.04
C ASP A 413 3.85 -15.06 10.63
N VAL A 414 4.89 -14.82 9.83
CA VAL A 414 4.88 -15.17 8.40
C VAL A 414 5.20 -16.65 8.19
N ILE A 415 6.30 -17.15 8.75
CA ILE A 415 6.76 -18.52 8.55
C ILE A 415 5.94 -19.49 9.39
N SER A 416 5.67 -19.13 10.64
CA SER A 416 4.85 -19.92 11.54
C SER A 416 3.37 -19.97 11.14
N GLU A 417 2.97 -19.12 10.19
CA GLU A 417 1.57 -18.94 9.80
C GLU A 417 0.67 -18.59 10.98
N ALA A 418 1.22 -17.85 11.97
CA ALA A 418 0.46 -17.43 13.12
C ALA A 418 -0.72 -16.55 12.74
N VAL A 419 -1.82 -16.69 13.46
CA VAL A 419 -3.07 -15.96 13.26
C VAL A 419 -3.42 -15.12 14.49
N PRO A 420 -4.22 -14.06 14.37
CA PRO A 420 -4.66 -13.25 15.50
C PRO A 420 -5.32 -14.06 16.59
N ALA A 421 -4.93 -13.81 17.84
CA ALA A 421 -5.52 -14.45 19.02
C ALA A 421 -6.79 -13.75 19.51
N SER A 422 -6.99 -12.50 19.11
CA SER A 422 -8.15 -11.69 19.43
C SER A 422 -8.38 -10.60 18.40
N ARG A 423 -9.54 -9.93 18.46
CA ARG A 423 -9.89 -8.80 17.58
C ARG A 423 -8.80 -7.73 17.59
N TYR A 424 -8.28 -7.40 18.76
CA TYR A 424 -7.22 -6.40 18.95
C TYR A 424 -5.87 -7.06 19.28
N TRP A 425 -5.51 -8.08 18.52
CA TRP A 425 -4.25 -8.80 18.67
C TRP A 425 -3.01 -7.92 18.57
N ILE A 426 -3.16 -6.77 17.90
CA ILE A 426 -2.22 -5.67 17.83
C ILE A 426 -3.00 -4.36 17.90
N LEU A 427 -2.46 -3.35 18.59
CA LEU A 427 -3.10 -2.04 18.71
C LEU A 427 -2.41 -1.00 17.86
N GLN A 428 -3.23 -0.23 17.15
CA GLN A 428 -2.76 0.90 16.38
C GLN A 428 -2.46 2.11 17.27
N THR A 429 -1.63 3.01 16.78
CA THR A 429 -1.48 4.34 17.38
C THR A 429 -2.85 5.03 17.42
N GLY A 430 -3.26 5.48 18.60
CA GLY A 430 -4.58 6.08 18.83
C GLY A 430 -5.68 5.08 19.24
N ALA A 431 -5.32 3.84 19.57
CA ALA A 431 -6.26 2.89 20.15
C ALA A 431 -6.91 3.45 21.43
N THR A 432 -8.21 3.21 21.58
CA THR A 432 -8.99 3.70 22.72
C THR A 432 -8.78 2.82 23.97
N GLY A 433 -9.15 3.35 25.15
CA GLY A 433 -9.08 2.58 26.41
C GLY A 433 -9.81 1.25 26.35
N ASP A 434 -10.97 1.20 25.68
CA ASP A 434 -11.80 0.00 25.52
C ASP A 434 -11.05 -1.09 24.73
N MET A 435 -10.31 -0.71 23.67
CA MET A 435 -9.51 -1.65 22.87
C MET A 435 -8.36 -2.25 23.71
N HIS A 436 -7.72 -1.41 24.53
CA HIS A 436 -6.69 -1.86 25.47
C HIS A 436 -7.27 -2.84 26.51
N GLN A 437 -8.43 -2.52 27.06
CA GLN A 437 -9.10 -3.38 28.04
C GLN A 437 -9.46 -4.72 27.43
N LEU A 438 -10.13 -4.76 26.28
CA LEU A 438 -10.49 -6.01 25.60
C LEU A 438 -9.28 -6.88 25.30
N ARG A 439 -8.17 -6.30 24.82
CA ARG A 439 -6.92 -7.05 24.62
C ARG A 439 -6.38 -7.63 25.93
N ASN A 440 -6.38 -6.85 27.01
CA ASN A 440 -5.89 -7.31 28.30
C ASN A 440 -6.77 -8.41 28.88
N ASP A 441 -8.09 -8.31 28.73
CA ASP A 441 -9.03 -9.37 29.12
C ASP A 441 -8.76 -10.66 28.34
N ASP A 442 -8.45 -10.57 27.04
CA ASP A 442 -8.10 -11.73 26.22
C ASP A 442 -6.77 -12.36 26.65
N ILE A 443 -5.79 -11.57 27.12
CA ILE A 443 -4.57 -12.09 27.73
C ILE A 443 -4.91 -12.91 29.01
N HIS A 444 -5.73 -12.37 29.88
CA HIS A 444 -6.14 -13.07 31.09
C HIS A 444 -6.97 -14.32 30.82
N ARG A 445 -7.76 -14.34 29.74
CA ARG A 445 -8.49 -15.52 29.27
C ARG A 445 -7.61 -16.54 28.55
N GLN A 446 -6.32 -16.24 28.37
CA GLN A 446 -5.35 -17.12 27.71
C GLN A 446 -5.76 -17.50 26.26
N THR A 447 -6.32 -16.56 25.52
CA THR A 447 -6.75 -16.79 24.12
C THR A 447 -5.60 -17.01 23.15
N ALA A 448 -4.41 -16.48 23.45
CA ALA A 448 -3.22 -16.61 22.64
C ALA A 448 -2.41 -17.87 23.02
N ASP A 449 -1.76 -18.48 22.03
CA ASP A 449 -0.71 -19.47 22.27
C ASP A 449 0.61 -18.78 22.59
N PHE A 450 0.86 -17.65 21.90
CA PHE A 450 2.06 -16.84 22.08
C PHE A 450 1.71 -15.35 22.20
N ILE A 451 2.51 -14.64 23.02
CA ILE A 451 2.44 -13.19 23.16
C ILE A 451 3.83 -12.61 22.94
N ILE A 452 3.93 -11.60 22.05
CA ILE A 452 5.14 -10.82 21.86
C ILE A 452 5.00 -9.49 22.57
N CYS A 453 5.94 -9.21 23.46
CA CYS A 453 6.09 -7.92 24.15
C CYS A 453 7.42 -7.28 23.76
N ALA A 454 7.52 -5.95 23.81
CA ALA A 454 8.79 -5.24 23.67
C ALA A 454 8.85 -4.04 24.61
N ASP A 455 10.05 -3.71 25.06
CA ASP A 455 10.32 -2.51 25.87
C ASP A 455 10.46 -1.28 24.96
N LEU A 456 9.33 -0.66 24.66
CA LEU A 456 9.32 0.69 24.08
C LEU A 456 9.26 1.73 25.21
N PRO A 457 9.95 2.89 25.08
CA PRO A 457 10.13 3.84 26.21
C PRO A 457 8.87 4.36 26.87
N GLU A 458 7.71 4.28 26.24
CA GLU A 458 6.48 4.94 26.72
C GLU A 458 5.25 4.05 26.89
N SER A 459 5.22 2.79 26.49
CA SER A 459 3.95 2.09 26.40
C SER A 459 3.84 0.68 26.96
N CYS A 460 4.91 -0.03 27.19
CA CYS A 460 4.83 -1.43 27.57
C CYS A 460 5.97 -1.87 28.46
N ARG A 461 5.79 -1.76 29.76
CA ARG A 461 6.52 -2.66 30.67
C ARG A 461 5.77 -3.99 30.66
N PRO A 462 6.30 -5.06 30.06
CA PRO A 462 5.58 -6.32 29.91
C PRO A 462 5.32 -7.01 31.24
N THR A 463 6.13 -6.71 32.24
CA THR A 463 6.21 -7.49 33.48
C THR A 463 4.89 -7.52 34.27
N PRO A 464 4.22 -6.41 34.61
CA PRO A 464 3.00 -6.47 35.40
C PRO A 464 1.82 -7.16 34.70
N LEU A 465 1.71 -6.97 33.36
CA LEU A 465 0.61 -7.56 32.58
C LEU A 465 0.78 -9.08 32.43
N MET A 466 2.02 -9.56 32.38
CA MET A 466 2.34 -10.97 32.21
C MET A 466 2.44 -11.75 33.52
N GLU A 467 2.61 -11.05 34.66
CA GLU A 467 2.58 -11.68 35.97
C GLU A 467 1.22 -12.33 36.23
N ASN A 468 1.23 -13.61 36.60
CA ASN A 468 0.03 -14.41 36.88
C ASN A 468 -0.99 -14.52 35.71
N SER A 469 -0.58 -14.19 34.47
CA SER A 469 -1.45 -14.27 33.27
C SER A 469 -1.62 -15.70 32.72
N GLY A 470 -0.84 -16.67 33.22
CA GLY A 470 -0.83 -18.04 32.69
C GLY A 470 0.11 -18.21 31.48
N TYR A 471 1.05 -17.30 31.31
CA TYR A 471 2.09 -17.38 30.28
C TYR A 471 3.47 -17.46 30.93
N ARG A 472 4.41 -18.14 30.25
CA ARG A 472 5.82 -18.21 30.64
C ARG A 472 6.71 -17.63 29.57
N LEU A 473 7.79 -16.95 29.95
CA LEU A 473 8.82 -16.47 29.04
C LEU A 473 9.55 -17.68 28.42
N VAL A 474 9.59 -17.76 27.09
CA VAL A 474 10.29 -18.84 26.36
C VAL A 474 11.47 -18.33 25.59
N TYR A 475 11.47 -17.03 25.18
CA TYR A 475 12.59 -16.44 24.47
C TYR A 475 12.68 -14.94 24.73
N LYS A 476 13.91 -14.42 24.76
CA LYS A 476 14.22 -13.00 24.90
C LYS A 476 15.41 -12.65 24.02
N ASP A 477 15.31 -11.56 23.30
CA ASP A 477 16.40 -11.02 22.48
C ASP A 477 16.21 -9.52 22.23
N THR A 478 17.07 -8.92 21.39
CA THR A 478 17.04 -7.48 21.08
C THR A 478 17.07 -7.27 19.56
N ILE A 479 16.11 -6.50 19.05
CA ILE A 479 16.02 -6.11 17.64
C ILE A 479 16.55 -4.70 17.48
N ARG A 480 17.41 -4.45 16.48
CA ARG A 480 18.08 -3.16 16.27
C ARG A 480 17.64 -2.43 15.02
N GLU A 481 17.17 -3.16 13.99
CA GLU A 481 17.01 -2.58 12.66
C GLU A 481 15.69 -1.80 12.45
N VAL A 482 14.60 -2.19 13.08
CA VAL A 482 13.25 -1.64 12.78
C VAL A 482 13.15 -0.17 13.15
N PHE A 483 13.71 0.24 14.29
CA PHE A 483 13.59 1.61 14.80
C PHE A 483 14.95 2.34 14.90
N ARG A 484 16.03 1.75 14.39
CA ARG A 484 17.42 2.24 14.53
C ARG A 484 17.89 2.40 15.98
N ILE A 485 17.15 1.85 16.92
CA ILE A 485 17.50 1.74 18.34
C ILE A 485 17.31 0.28 18.76
N PRO A 486 18.15 -0.24 19.67
CA PRO A 486 17.97 -1.59 20.19
C PRO A 486 16.68 -1.67 20.99
N ILE A 487 15.80 -2.59 20.61
CA ILE A 487 14.52 -2.85 21.28
C ILE A 487 14.54 -4.28 21.82
N PRO A 488 14.61 -4.46 23.14
CA PRO A 488 14.39 -5.78 23.75
C PRO A 488 12.97 -6.26 23.46
N PHE A 489 12.84 -7.51 23.02
CA PHE A 489 11.55 -8.17 22.89
C PHE A 489 11.53 -9.50 23.65
N TYR A 490 10.34 -9.92 24.00
CA TYR A 490 10.06 -11.05 24.83
C TYR A 490 8.98 -11.89 24.18
N LEU A 491 9.23 -13.19 23.98
CA LEU A 491 8.23 -14.16 23.53
C LEU A 491 7.74 -14.96 24.73
N TYR A 492 6.48 -14.84 25.02
CA TYR A 492 5.79 -15.63 26.03
C TYR A 492 4.96 -16.71 25.35
N ALA A 493 4.92 -17.89 25.94
CA ALA A 493 4.07 -18.99 25.52
C ALA A 493 3.07 -19.33 26.62
N ARG A 494 1.86 -19.73 26.24
CA ARG A 494 0.83 -20.20 27.18
C ARG A 494 1.33 -21.40 27.97
N ASN A 495 1.06 -21.41 29.27
CA ASN A 495 1.41 -22.55 30.12
C ASN A 495 0.71 -23.82 29.60
N GLY A 496 1.41 -24.95 29.64
CA GLY A 496 0.92 -26.23 29.13
C GLY A 496 1.31 -26.55 27.69
N LEU A 497 1.77 -25.57 26.90
CA LEU A 497 2.36 -25.86 25.59
C LEU A 497 3.69 -26.62 25.79
N GLN A 498 3.81 -27.78 25.14
CA GLN A 498 5.06 -28.54 25.10
C GLN A 498 5.95 -27.94 24.01
N LEU A 499 6.95 -27.19 24.39
CA LEU A 499 7.88 -26.50 23.48
C LEU A 499 9.30 -26.94 23.82
N HIS A 500 10.08 -27.13 22.75
CA HIS A 500 11.52 -27.39 22.83
C HIS A 500 12.31 -26.17 22.40
N GLU A 501 13.48 -25.98 22.96
CA GLU A 501 14.39 -24.94 22.49
C GLU A 501 14.80 -25.22 21.05
N PRO A 502 14.49 -24.31 20.09
CA PRO A 502 14.77 -24.58 18.69
C PRO A 502 16.28 -24.45 18.42
N LYS A 503 16.81 -25.41 17.70
CA LYS A 503 18.16 -25.31 17.11
C LYS A 503 17.99 -24.80 15.69
N LEU A 504 18.28 -23.51 15.47
CA LEU A 504 18.19 -22.95 14.13
C LEU A 504 19.12 -23.66 13.17
N PRO A 505 18.66 -24.01 11.96
CA PRO A 505 19.54 -24.46 10.89
C PRO A 505 20.45 -23.32 10.44
N GLU A 506 21.54 -23.62 9.77
CA GLU A 506 22.35 -22.61 9.09
C GLU A 506 21.54 -21.97 7.98
N ILE A 507 21.28 -20.66 8.09
CA ILE A 507 20.49 -19.90 7.15
C ILE A 507 21.44 -19.13 6.23
N SER A 508 21.52 -19.55 4.98
CA SER A 508 22.35 -18.90 3.97
C SER A 508 21.62 -17.72 3.29
N ASN A 509 22.40 -16.81 2.71
CA ASN A 509 21.81 -15.74 1.88
C ASN A 509 21.03 -16.30 0.68
N SER A 510 21.39 -17.46 0.16
CA SER A 510 20.63 -18.14 -0.92
C SER A 510 19.27 -18.64 -0.43
N ASP A 511 19.16 -19.07 0.84
CA ASP A 511 17.87 -19.50 1.40
C ASP A 511 16.93 -18.30 1.54
N ILE A 512 17.45 -17.15 1.94
CA ILE A 512 16.69 -15.90 2.01
C ILE A 512 16.22 -15.46 0.63
N PHE A 513 17.14 -15.46 -0.35
CA PHE A 513 16.86 -15.06 -1.72
C PHE A 513 15.79 -15.96 -2.36
N PHE A 514 15.94 -17.27 -2.27
CA PHE A 514 14.98 -18.21 -2.85
C PHE A 514 13.77 -18.51 -1.96
N LYS A 515 13.62 -17.79 -0.82
CA LYS A 515 12.51 -17.98 0.12
C LYS A 515 12.36 -19.45 0.57
N ARG A 516 13.48 -20.09 0.84
CA ARG A 516 13.55 -21.51 1.26
C ARG A 516 13.41 -21.71 2.76
N ILE A 517 13.31 -20.62 3.52
CA ILE A 517 13.13 -20.68 4.96
C ILE A 517 11.64 -20.89 5.21
N THR A 518 11.30 -22.15 5.40
CA THR A 518 9.94 -22.61 5.67
C THR A 518 9.81 -23.08 7.11
N ARG A 519 8.58 -23.29 7.55
CA ARG A 519 8.27 -23.91 8.84
C ARG A 519 9.02 -25.23 9.03
N ASP A 520 8.95 -26.10 8.05
CA ASP A 520 9.60 -27.41 8.11
C ASP A 520 11.12 -27.26 8.27
N LYS A 521 11.74 -26.36 7.51
CA LYS A 521 13.17 -26.08 7.64
C LYS A 521 13.56 -25.54 9.02
N LEU A 522 12.72 -24.72 9.65
CA LEU A 522 12.98 -24.22 11.01
C LEU A 522 12.85 -25.31 12.08
N LEU A 523 12.05 -26.34 11.80
CA LEU A 523 11.82 -27.47 12.70
C LEU A 523 12.75 -28.67 12.42
N GLU A 524 13.50 -28.66 11.31
CA GLU A 524 14.50 -29.68 11.01
C GLU A 524 15.61 -29.64 12.08
N THR A 525 15.45 -30.42 13.15
CA THR A 525 16.59 -30.84 13.95
C THR A 525 17.49 -31.67 13.03
N LYS A 526 18.76 -31.26 12.83
CA LYS A 526 19.76 -32.15 12.23
C LYS A 526 19.66 -33.47 12.99
N GLN A 527 19.04 -34.49 12.39
CA GLN A 527 19.29 -35.84 12.80
C GLN A 527 20.79 -36.04 12.58
N GLU A 528 21.54 -36.05 13.67
CA GLU A 528 22.94 -36.44 13.66
C GLU A 528 23.02 -37.80 12.97
N LYS A 529 23.65 -37.81 11.77
CA LYS A 529 24.09 -39.03 11.12
C LYS A 529 25.33 -39.53 11.82
#